data_ce6e42f9b9d857ef35ae5c38b164c1cf
#
_entry.id   ce6e42f9b9d857ef35ae5c38b164c1cf
#
_cell.length_a   1.000
_cell.length_b   1.000
_cell.length_c   1.000
_cell.angle_alpha   90.00
_cell.angle_beta   90.00
_cell.angle_gamma   90.00
#
_symmetry.space_group_name_H-M   'P 1'
#
loop_
_entity.id
_entity.type
_entity.pdbx_description
1 polymer ?
#
loop_
_entity_poly.entity_id
_entity_poly.type
_entity_poly.pdbx_seq_one_letter_code
_entity_poly.pdbx_strand_id
1 'polypeptide(L)' 'MTEKLLVIGAGGFGRVVSELAIQKYDCAFVDDGVEVGTEICGVKVIGRVSDLPKLFDTYKLLI' A
#
# COMPACT_ATOMS: atom_id res chain seq x y z
N MET A 1 -15.96 -0.95 10.40
CA MET A 1 -14.72 -1.65 10.01
C MET A 1 -14.06 -0.95 8.85
N THR A 2 -12.74 -0.85 8.89
CA THR A 2 -11.99 -0.18 7.85
C THR A 2 -11.54 -1.20 6.80
N GLU A 3 -11.83 -0.93 5.56
CA GLU A 3 -11.38 -1.79 4.47
C GLU A 3 -9.89 -1.61 4.21
N LYS A 4 -9.25 -2.65 3.72
CA LYS A 4 -7.82 -2.64 3.43
C LYS A 4 -7.59 -2.30 1.96
N LEU A 5 -6.76 -1.29 1.74
CA LEU A 5 -6.42 -0.78 0.41
C LEU A 5 -4.93 -0.96 0.18
N LEU A 6 -4.59 -1.57 -0.94
CA LEU A 6 -3.20 -1.74 -1.35
C LEU A 6 -2.86 -0.71 -2.41
N VAL A 7 -1.83 0.08 -2.14
CA VAL A 7 -1.34 1.10 -3.09
C VAL A 7 -0.09 0.56 -3.77
N ILE A 8 -0.14 0.43 -5.07
CA ILE A 8 0.98 -0.11 -5.85
C ILE A 8 1.87 1.05 -6.28
N GLY A 9 3.06 1.10 -5.72
CA GLY A 9 4.01 2.17 -5.95
C GLY A 9 3.99 3.22 -4.84
N ALA A 10 5.12 3.38 -4.16
CA ALA A 10 5.27 4.31 -3.05
C ALA A 10 5.95 5.62 -3.46
N GLY A 11 6.01 5.92 -4.76
CA GLY A 11 6.57 7.16 -5.28
C GLY A 11 5.66 8.36 -5.03
N GLY A 12 6.00 9.50 -5.64
CA GLY A 12 5.28 10.75 -5.38
C GLY A 12 3.77 10.65 -5.53
N PHE A 13 3.30 10.05 -6.59
CA PHE A 13 1.86 9.92 -6.83
C PHE A 13 1.21 8.98 -5.81
N GLY A 14 1.86 7.85 -5.51
CA GLY A 14 1.36 6.92 -4.51
C GLY A 14 1.26 7.55 -3.13
N ARG A 15 2.20 8.42 -2.78
CA ARG A 15 2.17 9.15 -1.50
C ARG A 15 0.96 10.07 -1.41
N VAL A 16 0.67 10.79 -2.48
CA VAL A 16 -0.50 11.68 -2.50
C VAL A 16 -1.78 10.87 -2.34
N VAL A 17 -1.89 9.77 -3.08
CA VAL A 17 -3.06 8.89 -2.99
C VAL A 17 -3.22 8.35 -1.57
N SER A 18 -2.13 7.88 -0.95
CA SER A 18 -2.20 7.31 0.39
C SER A 18 -2.60 8.33 1.44
N GLU A 19 -2.14 9.57 1.31
CA GLU A 19 -2.52 10.63 2.25
C GLU A 19 -4.03 10.88 2.23
N LEU A 20 -4.63 10.79 1.06
CA LEU A 20 -6.07 10.97 0.93
C LEU A 20 -6.84 9.72 1.39
N ALA A 21 -6.30 8.55 1.10
CA ALA A 21 -7.00 7.29 1.37
C ALA A 21 -6.90 6.83 2.83
N ILE A 22 -5.85 7.23 3.55
CA ILE A 22 -5.59 6.76 4.91
C ILE A 22 -6.71 7.14 5.88
N GLN A 23 -7.50 8.14 5.55
CA GLN A 23 -8.61 8.56 6.38
C GLN A 23 -9.80 7.60 6.31
N LYS A 24 -9.89 6.81 5.23
CA LYS A 24 -11.01 5.89 5.01
C LYS A 24 -10.60 4.43 4.98
N TYR A 25 -9.34 4.17 4.67
CA TYR A 25 -8.86 2.80 4.43
C TYR A 25 -7.64 2.51 5.27
N ASP A 26 -7.47 1.23 5.56
CA ASP A 26 -6.23 0.73 6.14
C ASP A 26 -5.27 0.47 4.97
N CYS A 27 -4.32 1.37 4.77
CA CYS A 27 -3.47 1.37 3.59
C CYS A 27 -2.14 0.68 3.81
N ALA A 28 -1.65 0.04 2.76
CA ALA A 28 -0.29 -0.48 2.71
C ALA A 28 0.27 -0.25 1.31
N PHE A 29 1.60 -0.19 1.20
CA PHE A 29 2.28 -0.06 -0.08
C PHE A 29 2.89 -1.37 -0.54
N VAL A 30 2.94 -1.53 -1.86
CA VAL A 30 3.78 -2.52 -2.52
C VAL A 30 4.69 -1.77 -3.46
N ASP A 31 6.01 -1.99 -3.38
CA ASP A 31 6.97 -1.27 -4.21
C ASP A 31 8.26 -2.10 -4.35
N ASP A 32 8.75 -2.22 -5.58
CA ASP A 32 9.97 -2.98 -5.86
C ASP A 32 11.24 -2.19 -5.55
N GLY A 33 11.14 -0.87 -5.51
CA GLY A 33 12.29 0.01 -5.28
C GLY A 33 12.47 0.45 -3.83
N VAL A 34 11.58 0.04 -2.93
CA VAL A 34 11.63 0.41 -1.53
C VAL A 34 11.67 -0.84 -0.68
N GLU A 35 12.53 -0.85 0.32
CA GLU A 35 12.69 -2.02 1.19
C GLU A 35 11.42 -2.30 1.98
N VAL A 36 11.03 -3.58 2.03
CA VAL A 36 9.89 -4.03 2.82
C VAL A 36 10.11 -3.70 4.30
N GLY A 37 9.10 -3.15 4.93
CA GLY A 37 9.18 -2.68 6.31
C GLY A 37 9.38 -1.18 6.43
N THR A 38 9.72 -0.50 5.33
CA THR A 38 9.86 0.95 5.32
C THR A 38 8.49 1.60 5.51
N GLU A 39 8.44 2.64 6.31
CA GLU A 39 7.21 3.41 6.53
C GLU A 39 7.33 4.75 5.84
N ILE A 40 6.35 5.08 5.00
CA ILE A 40 6.32 6.31 4.23
C ILE A 40 5.01 7.03 4.53
N CYS A 41 5.09 8.22 5.12
CA CYS A 41 3.90 9.01 5.48
C CYS A 41 2.89 8.20 6.32
N GLY A 42 3.41 7.37 7.23
CA GLY A 42 2.57 6.57 8.11
C GLY A 42 2.05 5.27 7.50
N VAL A 43 2.42 4.99 6.26
CA VAL A 43 1.97 3.78 5.56
C VAL A 43 3.16 2.87 5.29
N LYS A 44 3.03 1.61 5.64
CA LYS A 44 4.14 0.66 5.56
C LYS A 44 4.20 -0.03 4.20
N VAL A 45 5.42 -0.23 3.70
CA VAL A 45 5.67 -1.07 2.53
C VAL A 45 5.70 -2.52 3.01
N ILE A 46 4.75 -3.32 2.53
CA ILE A 46 4.57 -4.69 3.04
C ILE A 46 5.05 -5.77 2.08
N GLY A 47 5.39 -5.42 0.86
CA GLY A 47 5.84 -6.40 -0.11
C GLY A 47 6.30 -5.78 -1.41
N ARG A 48 6.65 -6.66 -2.32
CA ARG A 48 7.02 -6.32 -3.69
C ARG A 48 5.87 -6.61 -4.64
N VAL A 49 5.98 -6.13 -5.87
CA VAL A 49 4.93 -6.37 -6.88
C VAL A 49 4.71 -7.87 -7.09
N SER A 50 5.77 -8.68 -7.00
CA SER A 50 5.65 -10.14 -7.13
C SER A 50 4.83 -10.79 -6.02
N ASP A 51 4.59 -10.09 -4.92
CA ASP A 51 3.79 -10.61 -3.81
C ASP A 51 2.28 -10.37 -3.99
N LEU A 52 1.89 -9.64 -5.03
CA LEU A 52 0.49 -9.29 -5.24
C LEU A 52 -0.48 -10.48 -5.18
N PRO A 53 -0.19 -11.63 -5.82
CA PRO A 53 -1.12 -12.75 -5.77
C PRO A 53 -1.42 -13.22 -4.34
N LYS A 54 -0.42 -13.17 -3.45
CA LYS A 54 -0.60 -13.54 -2.04
C LYS A 54 -1.42 -12.52 -1.28
N LEU A 55 -1.28 -11.25 -1.66
CA LEU A 55 -1.92 -10.15 -0.95
C LEU A 55 -3.40 -9.99 -1.32
N PHE A 56 -3.82 -10.53 -2.46
CA PHE A 56 -5.20 -10.43 -2.91
C PHE A 56 -6.20 -11.12 -1.98
N ASP A 57 -5.75 -12.04 -1.16
CA ASP A 57 -6.63 -12.67 -0.17
C ASP A 57 -7.01 -11.70 0.95
N THR A 58 -6.14 -10.77 1.26
CA THR A 58 -6.34 -9.79 2.34
C THR A 58 -6.80 -8.44 1.81
N TYR A 59 -6.19 -7.98 0.72
CA TYR A 59 -6.45 -6.66 0.15
C TYR A 59 -7.34 -6.80 -1.09
N LYS A 60 -8.60 -6.42 -0.94
CA LYS A 60 -9.57 -6.50 -2.03
C LYS A 60 -9.62 -5.23 -2.88
N LEU A 61 -9.09 -4.12 -2.35
CA LEU A 61 -9.06 -2.84 -3.04
C LEU A 61 -7.63 -2.52 -3.44
N LEU A 62 -7.43 -2.09 -4.68
CA LEU A 62 -6.12 -1.79 -5.25
C LEU A 62 -6.15 -0.43 -5.95
N ILE A 63 -5.06 0.28 -5.87
CA ILE A 63 -4.83 1.48 -6.67
C ILE A 63 -3.48 1.39 -7.35
#